data_497936b091d029d2b633dd0302325783
#
_entry.id   497936b091d029d2b633dd0302325783
#
_cell.length_a   1.000
_cell.length_b   1.000
_cell.length_c   1.000
_cell.angle_alpha   90.00
_cell.angle_beta   90.00
_cell.angle_gamma   90.00
#
_symmetry.space_group_name_H-M   'P 1'
#
loop_
_entity.id
_entity.type
_entity.pdbx_description
1 polymer ?
#
loop_
_entity_poly.entity_id
_entity_poly.type
_entity_poly.pdbx_seq_one_letter_code
_entity_poly.pdbx_strand_id
1 'polypeptide(L)'
;MKTILSVCLACLSAASSFAQQQPVTQVHTALNHLTVIEVGEPITMAAAGSDAFEIERHANRVFVKPTRAGVSTNLFVWTEHGRSVYELQPAADVSKMDVLIGAAQTPSVSAKAEKLSDEDVSNIAEQVLSHTLLNAERINPVGLKTQKNRVNVKLEEVVRGKDAIYVRYQVTNLSTVPYRVVAPEASVLTTNESAPLGLPAVNSQLGTAYIDRLPSPNRQPIEVLHSEIGEEDVAPGRTSAGVLAIKIKDSTPTLYQFVFGSDKVSPVVAQAVL
;
A
#
# COMPACT_ATOMS: atom_id res chain seq x y z
N MET A 1 -54.46 -61.98 -16.05
CA MET A 1 -53.50 -62.15 -17.16
C MET A 1 -52.68 -60.94 -17.29
N LYS A 2 -51.36 -61.08 -17.26
CA LYS A 2 -50.27 -60.12 -17.46
C LYS A 2 -50.06 -59.06 -16.35
N THR A 3 -49.31 -59.45 -15.34
CA THR A 3 -48.58 -58.66 -14.37
C THR A 3 -47.47 -57.94 -15.05
N ILE A 4 -47.44 -56.60 -14.92
CA ILE A 4 -46.30 -55.78 -15.29
C ILE A 4 -45.55 -55.38 -13.99
N LEU A 5 -44.38 -55.99 -13.82
CA LEU A 5 -43.45 -55.74 -12.74
C LEU A 5 -42.69 -54.45 -13.05
N SER A 6 -42.96 -53.40 -12.28
CA SER A 6 -42.26 -52.10 -12.39
C SER A 6 -41.03 -52.10 -11.47
N VAL A 7 -39.84 -52.21 -12.04
CA VAL A 7 -38.57 -52.14 -11.33
C VAL A 7 -38.20 -50.66 -11.18
N CYS A 8 -38.35 -50.07 -9.97
CA CYS A 8 -37.82 -48.81 -9.63
C CYS A 8 -36.29 -48.91 -9.36
N LEU A 9 -35.52 -48.52 -10.33
CA LEU A 9 -34.06 -48.37 -10.18
C LEU A 9 -33.75 -47.05 -9.39
N ALA A 10 -33.53 -47.20 -8.10
CA ALA A 10 -33.08 -46.08 -7.25
C ALA A 10 -31.61 -45.78 -7.55
N CYS A 11 -31.35 -44.72 -8.30
CA CYS A 11 -29.98 -44.15 -8.46
C CYS A 11 -29.55 -43.51 -7.13
N LEU A 12 -28.77 -44.23 -6.33
CA LEU A 12 -28.00 -43.65 -5.24
C LEU A 12 -26.87 -42.79 -5.85
N SER A 13 -27.09 -41.51 -5.95
CA SER A 13 -26.02 -40.52 -6.20
C SER A 13 -25.18 -40.40 -4.93
N ALA A 14 -24.07 -41.14 -4.89
CA ALA A 14 -22.99 -40.89 -3.91
C ALA A 14 -22.38 -39.50 -4.18
N ALA A 15 -22.79 -38.51 -3.41
CA ALA A 15 -22.11 -37.23 -3.35
C ALA A 15 -20.74 -37.48 -2.71
N SER A 16 -19.73 -37.62 -3.55
CA SER A 16 -18.33 -37.63 -3.11
C SER A 16 -18.01 -36.25 -2.57
N SER A 17 -18.05 -36.10 -1.24
CA SER A 17 -17.51 -34.94 -0.56
C SER A 17 -16.00 -34.94 -0.80
N PHE A 18 -15.54 -34.17 -1.78
CA PHE A 18 -14.13 -33.83 -1.89
C PHE A 18 -13.81 -32.96 -0.69
N ALA A 19 -13.23 -33.56 0.34
CA ALA A 19 -12.56 -32.81 1.38
C ALA A 19 -11.48 -32.00 0.70
N GLN A 20 -11.65 -30.69 0.65
CA GLN A 20 -10.67 -29.74 0.12
C GLN A 20 -9.42 -29.84 1.01
N GLN A 21 -8.45 -30.67 0.61
CA GLN A 21 -7.15 -30.72 1.25
C GLN A 21 -6.49 -29.35 0.99
N GLN A 22 -6.40 -28.55 2.03
CA GLN A 22 -5.60 -27.33 1.96
C GLN A 22 -4.16 -27.72 1.62
N PRO A 23 -3.53 -27.08 0.63
CA PRO A 23 -2.15 -27.36 0.30
C PRO A 23 -1.27 -27.09 1.51
N VAL A 24 -0.48 -28.09 1.90
CA VAL A 24 0.51 -27.96 2.98
C VAL A 24 1.78 -27.37 2.37
N THR A 25 2.20 -26.21 2.86
CA THR A 25 3.44 -25.58 2.43
C THR A 25 4.63 -26.18 3.17
N GLN A 26 5.62 -26.71 2.44
CA GLN A 26 6.84 -27.22 3.02
C GLN A 26 7.79 -26.07 3.34
N VAL A 27 8.44 -26.14 4.53
CA VAL A 27 9.36 -25.14 5.05
C VAL A 27 10.64 -25.83 5.50
N HIS A 28 11.74 -25.52 4.87
CA HIS A 28 13.04 -26.10 5.18
C HIS A 28 13.77 -25.28 6.24
N THR A 29 14.05 -25.89 7.37
CA THR A 29 14.67 -25.24 8.52
C THR A 29 16.03 -25.87 8.84
N ALA A 30 16.97 -25.12 9.40
CA ALA A 30 18.29 -25.62 9.80
C ALA A 30 18.55 -25.36 11.29
N LEU A 31 19.24 -26.31 11.96
CA LEU A 31 19.58 -26.20 13.37
C LEU A 31 20.37 -24.92 13.64
N ASN A 32 20.05 -24.23 14.75
CA ASN A 32 20.64 -22.95 15.15
C ASN A 32 20.40 -21.78 14.17
N HIS A 33 19.48 -21.93 13.23
CA HIS A 33 19.06 -20.87 12.32
C HIS A 33 17.59 -20.53 12.55
N LEU A 34 17.21 -19.33 12.16
CA LEU A 34 15.86 -18.81 12.28
C LEU A 34 15.21 -18.75 10.90
N THR A 35 14.03 -19.36 10.78
CA THR A 35 13.15 -19.20 9.61
C THR A 35 11.98 -18.31 10.01
N VAL A 36 11.64 -17.34 9.17
CA VAL A 36 10.51 -16.42 9.39
C VAL A 36 9.39 -16.76 8.40
N ILE A 37 8.19 -17.00 8.92
CA ILE A 37 6.99 -17.19 8.11
C ILE A 37 6.10 -15.97 8.30
N GLU A 38 5.83 -15.25 7.21
CA GLU A 38 4.96 -14.09 7.18
C GLU A 38 3.61 -14.46 6.58
N VAL A 39 2.53 -14.16 7.29
CA VAL A 39 1.15 -14.37 6.84
C VAL A 39 0.47 -13.02 6.54
N GLY A 40 -0.59 -13.04 5.74
CA GLY A 40 -1.27 -11.82 5.29
C GLY A 40 -1.98 -11.04 6.39
N GLU A 41 -2.17 -11.63 7.59
CA GLU A 41 -2.99 -11.09 8.66
C GLU A 41 -2.32 -11.28 10.03
N PRO A 42 -2.72 -10.52 11.06
CA PRO A 42 -2.24 -10.73 12.41
C PRO A 42 -2.52 -12.16 12.93
N ILE A 43 -1.51 -12.77 13.54
CA ILE A 43 -1.58 -14.15 14.02
C ILE A 43 -2.20 -14.17 15.40
N THR A 44 -3.29 -14.93 15.56
CA THR A 44 -3.95 -15.14 16.84
C THR A 44 -3.30 -16.28 17.62
N MET A 45 -2.88 -17.35 16.92
CA MET A 45 -2.23 -18.52 17.52
C MET A 45 -1.25 -19.17 16.53
N ALA A 46 -0.15 -19.73 17.04
CA ALA A 46 0.74 -20.61 16.30
C ALA A 46 1.11 -21.80 17.19
N ALA A 47 1.11 -23.01 16.63
CA ALA A 47 1.42 -24.23 17.34
C ALA A 47 2.15 -25.24 16.46
N ALA A 48 3.30 -25.73 16.90
CA ALA A 48 4.01 -26.83 16.27
C ALA A 48 3.64 -28.16 16.93
N GLY A 49 3.64 -29.22 16.14
CA GLY A 49 3.35 -30.58 16.63
C GLY A 49 4.50 -31.23 17.41
N SER A 50 5.67 -30.59 17.51
CA SER A 50 6.85 -31.11 18.22
C SER A 50 7.55 -30.00 19.01
N ASP A 51 8.03 -30.34 20.19
CA ASP A 51 8.90 -29.51 21.07
C ASP A 51 10.33 -29.36 20.52
N ALA A 52 10.65 -30.00 19.40
CA ALA A 52 11.92 -29.84 18.70
C ALA A 52 12.02 -28.49 17.95
N PHE A 53 10.99 -27.65 18.02
CA PHE A 53 10.94 -26.33 17.43
C PHE A 53 10.48 -25.31 18.46
N GLU A 54 11.26 -24.28 18.63
CA GLU A 54 10.90 -23.08 19.36
C GLU A 54 10.11 -22.16 18.41
N ILE A 55 8.89 -21.80 18.82
CA ILE A 55 7.96 -21.00 17.99
C ILE A 55 7.64 -19.72 18.73
N GLU A 56 7.95 -18.59 18.12
CA GLU A 56 7.55 -17.28 18.58
C GLU A 56 6.67 -16.61 17.55
N ARG A 57 5.78 -15.71 17.97
CA ARG A 57 4.93 -14.93 17.05
C ARG A 57 4.99 -13.45 17.37
N HIS A 58 5.01 -12.62 16.33
CA HIS A 58 4.90 -11.18 16.47
C HIS A 58 4.12 -10.61 15.28
N ALA A 59 3.02 -9.91 15.58
CA ALA A 59 2.11 -9.37 14.58
C ALA A 59 1.67 -10.44 13.55
N ASN A 60 2.11 -10.33 12.29
CA ASN A 60 1.81 -11.26 11.21
C ASN A 60 2.96 -12.22 10.88
N ARG A 61 3.94 -12.39 11.81
CA ARG A 61 5.12 -13.23 11.62
C ARG A 61 5.21 -14.33 12.66
N VAL A 62 5.62 -15.53 12.21
CA VAL A 62 6.05 -16.64 13.06
C VAL A 62 7.54 -16.85 12.87
N PHE A 63 8.26 -16.91 13.98
CA PHE A 63 9.67 -17.22 14.05
C PHE A 63 9.83 -18.69 14.44
N VAL A 64 10.49 -19.45 13.57
CA VAL A 64 10.69 -20.90 13.74
C VAL A 64 12.17 -21.18 13.91
N LYS A 65 12.54 -21.75 15.04
CA LYS A 65 13.92 -22.13 15.36
C LYS A 65 13.99 -23.59 15.78
N PRO A 66 14.60 -24.46 14.96
CA PRO A 66 14.81 -25.85 15.34
C PRO A 66 15.78 -25.96 16.52
N THR A 67 15.41 -26.75 17.53
CA THR A 67 16.22 -27.05 18.71
C THR A 67 16.88 -28.43 18.62
N ARG A 68 16.36 -29.31 17.75
CA ARG A 68 16.88 -30.65 17.46
C ARG A 68 17.01 -30.88 15.97
N ALA A 69 18.10 -31.55 15.55
CA ALA A 69 18.37 -31.86 14.17
C ALA A 69 17.52 -33.06 13.68
N GLY A 70 17.20 -33.07 12.38
CA GLY A 70 16.57 -34.20 11.70
C GLY A 70 15.10 -34.46 12.05
N VAL A 71 14.42 -33.55 12.73
CA VAL A 71 13.02 -33.68 13.11
C VAL A 71 12.16 -32.91 12.12
N SER A 72 11.07 -33.56 11.63
CA SER A 72 10.01 -32.91 10.88
C SER A 72 8.76 -32.80 11.73
N THR A 73 7.96 -31.77 11.54
CA THR A 73 6.69 -31.58 12.22
C THR A 73 5.76 -30.66 11.42
N ASN A 74 4.49 -30.64 11.77
CA ASN A 74 3.56 -29.65 11.26
C ASN A 74 3.52 -28.41 12.14
N LEU A 75 3.29 -27.26 11.51
CA LEU A 75 3.04 -25.99 12.16
C LEU A 75 1.69 -25.45 11.70
N PHE A 76 0.82 -25.18 12.64
CA PHE A 76 -0.46 -24.54 12.41
C PHE A 76 -0.38 -23.07 12.81
N VAL A 77 -0.84 -22.19 11.92
CA VAL A 77 -0.93 -20.75 12.16
C VAL A 77 -2.36 -20.29 11.95
N TRP A 78 -2.97 -19.72 12.98
CA TRP A 78 -4.34 -19.18 12.92
C TRP A 78 -4.28 -17.66 12.87
N THR A 79 -5.12 -17.11 12.02
CA THR A 79 -5.43 -15.68 11.92
C THR A 79 -6.90 -15.46 12.31
N GLU A 80 -7.39 -14.23 12.20
CA GLU A 80 -8.79 -13.93 12.46
C GLU A 80 -9.74 -14.59 11.44
N HIS A 81 -9.30 -14.69 10.17
CA HIS A 81 -10.14 -15.16 9.08
C HIS A 81 -9.77 -16.55 8.56
N GLY A 82 -8.74 -17.19 9.09
CA GLY A 82 -8.35 -18.49 8.58
C GLY A 82 -7.25 -19.22 9.31
N ARG A 83 -6.84 -20.33 8.71
CA ARG A 83 -5.76 -21.18 9.20
C ARG A 83 -4.84 -21.57 8.06
N SER A 84 -3.54 -21.45 8.27
CA SER A 84 -2.51 -21.97 7.38
C SER A 84 -1.78 -23.15 8.02
N VAL A 85 -1.37 -24.11 7.19
CA VAL A 85 -0.66 -25.31 7.64
C VAL A 85 0.67 -25.40 6.90
N TYR A 86 1.74 -25.56 7.67
CA TYR A 86 3.10 -25.71 7.17
C TYR A 86 3.67 -27.06 7.64
N GLU A 87 4.52 -27.67 6.84
CA GLU A 87 5.33 -28.83 7.22
C GLU A 87 6.77 -28.37 7.35
N LEU A 88 7.25 -28.35 8.60
CA LEU A 88 8.64 -28.00 8.92
C LEU A 88 9.52 -29.22 8.66
N GLN A 89 10.51 -29.08 7.79
CA GLN A 89 11.43 -30.14 7.41
C GLN A 89 12.88 -29.71 7.64
N PRO A 90 13.79 -30.64 7.99
CA PRO A 90 15.20 -30.30 8.07
C PRO A 90 15.77 -30.03 6.68
N ALA A 91 16.46 -28.91 6.49
CA ALA A 91 17.24 -28.67 5.30
C ALA A 91 18.45 -29.61 5.25
N ALA A 92 18.73 -30.19 4.10
CA ALA A 92 19.92 -31.04 3.92
C ALA A 92 21.23 -30.24 4.05
N ASP A 93 21.17 -28.93 3.77
CA ASP A 93 22.28 -27.98 3.87
C ASP A 93 21.68 -26.63 4.28
N VAL A 94 22.43 -25.82 5.05
CA VAL A 94 22.02 -24.48 5.48
C VAL A 94 21.73 -23.57 4.29
N SER A 95 22.46 -23.74 3.18
CA SER A 95 22.21 -22.98 1.94
C SER A 95 20.86 -23.28 1.28
N LYS A 96 20.19 -24.37 1.68
CA LYS A 96 18.88 -24.80 1.18
C LYS A 96 17.75 -24.55 2.17
N MET A 97 18.03 -23.90 3.28
CA MET A 97 17.00 -23.53 4.23
C MET A 97 16.18 -22.34 3.74
N ASP A 98 14.93 -22.28 4.14
CA ASP A 98 14.07 -21.13 3.91
C ASP A 98 14.34 -20.07 5.00
N VAL A 99 14.79 -18.89 4.61
CA VAL A 99 15.05 -17.79 5.53
C VAL A 99 13.78 -17.00 5.79
N LEU A 100 12.98 -16.74 4.74
CA LEU A 100 11.72 -16.01 4.80
C LEU A 100 10.70 -16.66 3.88
N ILE A 101 9.52 -16.96 4.44
CA ILE A 101 8.34 -17.41 3.69
C ILE A 101 7.26 -16.36 3.89
N GLY A 102 6.83 -15.68 2.83
CA GLY A 102 5.81 -14.64 2.89
C GLY A 102 4.42 -15.13 2.54
N ALA A 103 3.39 -14.38 2.95
CA ALA A 103 1.98 -14.62 2.60
C ALA A 103 1.70 -14.48 1.09
N ALA A 104 2.62 -13.91 0.34
CA ALA A 104 2.63 -13.90 -1.11
C ALA A 104 3.71 -14.87 -1.61
N GLN A 105 3.52 -16.17 -1.37
CA GLN A 105 4.21 -17.14 -2.18
C GLN A 105 3.47 -17.29 -3.52
N THR A 106 3.86 -16.47 -4.46
CA THR A 106 4.19 -17.01 -5.78
C THR A 106 5.21 -18.12 -5.55
N PRO A 107 5.06 -19.32 -6.14
CA PRO A 107 5.97 -20.43 -5.92
C PRO A 107 7.39 -19.96 -6.16
N SER A 108 8.28 -20.23 -5.19
CA SER A 108 9.72 -20.04 -5.32
C SER A 108 10.21 -20.94 -6.46
N VAL A 109 10.08 -20.44 -7.66
CA VAL A 109 10.86 -20.90 -8.78
C VAL A 109 12.27 -20.39 -8.50
N SER A 110 13.21 -21.31 -8.32
CA SER A 110 14.65 -21.04 -8.36
C SER A 110 14.90 -19.92 -9.35
N ALA A 111 15.47 -18.81 -8.88
CA ALA A 111 15.57 -17.56 -9.59
C ALA A 111 16.45 -17.70 -10.86
N LYS A 112 15.89 -18.27 -11.88
CA LYS A 112 16.02 -17.77 -13.23
C LYS A 112 14.93 -16.69 -13.27
N ALA A 113 15.32 -15.43 -13.30
CA ALA A 113 14.40 -14.33 -13.49
C ALA A 113 13.61 -14.64 -14.78
N GLU A 114 12.47 -15.30 -14.63
CA GLU A 114 11.48 -15.32 -15.69
C GLU A 114 11.00 -13.88 -15.78
N LYS A 115 11.50 -13.22 -16.80
CA LYS A 115 11.02 -11.94 -17.26
C LYS A 115 9.51 -12.14 -17.38
N LEU A 116 8.73 -11.46 -16.52
CA LEU A 116 7.28 -11.42 -16.66
C LEU A 116 6.98 -11.23 -18.14
N SER A 117 6.08 -12.00 -18.69
CA SER A 117 5.73 -11.82 -20.11
C SER A 117 5.24 -10.39 -20.28
N ASP A 118 5.48 -9.80 -21.44
CA ASP A 118 5.02 -8.43 -21.71
C ASP A 118 3.49 -8.32 -21.55
N GLU A 119 2.77 -9.45 -21.70
CA GLU A 119 1.33 -9.58 -21.49
C GLU A 119 0.95 -9.54 -19.99
N ASP A 120 1.70 -10.21 -19.11
CA ASP A 120 1.47 -10.16 -17.67
C ASP A 120 1.77 -8.78 -17.11
N VAL A 121 2.84 -8.13 -17.57
CA VAL A 121 3.18 -6.76 -17.21
C VAL A 121 2.09 -5.79 -17.66
N SER A 122 1.55 -5.96 -18.87
CA SER A 122 0.46 -5.15 -19.41
C SER A 122 -0.82 -5.32 -18.59
N ASN A 123 -1.21 -6.56 -18.27
CA ASN A 123 -2.40 -6.87 -17.47
C ASN A 123 -2.31 -6.27 -16.06
N ILE A 124 -1.16 -6.38 -15.40
CA ILE A 124 -0.92 -5.78 -14.08
C ILE A 124 -0.99 -4.25 -14.18
N ALA A 125 -0.36 -3.67 -15.19
CA ALA A 125 -0.38 -2.22 -15.39
C ALA A 125 -1.80 -1.69 -15.65
N GLU A 126 -2.61 -2.37 -16.47
CA GLU A 126 -4.01 -2.02 -16.72
C GLU A 126 -4.86 -2.12 -15.45
N GLN A 127 -4.65 -3.16 -14.65
CA GLN A 127 -5.38 -3.35 -13.41
C GLN A 127 -5.04 -2.26 -12.38
N VAL A 128 -3.75 -1.93 -12.22
CA VAL A 128 -3.29 -0.83 -11.35
C VAL A 128 -3.84 0.52 -11.84
N LEU A 129 -3.77 0.77 -13.14
CA LEU A 129 -4.28 2.01 -13.74
C LEU A 129 -5.78 2.15 -13.54
N SER A 130 -6.55 1.10 -13.82
CA SER A 130 -8.00 1.09 -13.66
C SER A 130 -8.41 1.33 -12.21
N HIS A 131 -7.75 0.68 -11.26
CA HIS A 131 -7.97 0.88 -9.83
C HIS A 131 -7.63 2.30 -9.38
N THR A 132 -6.54 2.86 -9.88
CA THR A 132 -6.13 4.24 -9.59
C THR A 132 -7.13 5.26 -10.13
N LEU A 133 -7.60 5.08 -11.37
CA LEU A 133 -8.57 5.96 -11.98
C LEU A 133 -9.95 5.91 -11.30
N LEU A 134 -10.38 4.74 -10.84
CA LEU A 134 -11.66 4.58 -10.13
C LEU A 134 -11.64 5.20 -8.74
N ASN A 135 -10.48 5.26 -8.07
CA ASN A 135 -10.34 5.79 -6.71
C ASN A 135 -9.85 7.25 -6.68
N ALA A 136 -9.69 7.88 -7.84
CA ALA A 136 -9.29 9.28 -7.91
C ALA A 136 -10.45 10.21 -7.52
N GLU A 137 -10.27 11.00 -6.48
CA GLU A 137 -11.23 12.00 -6.02
C GLU A 137 -10.74 13.39 -6.40
N ARG A 138 -11.65 14.24 -6.86
CA ARG A 138 -11.32 15.63 -7.22
C ARG A 138 -11.04 16.48 -5.99
N ILE A 139 -10.03 17.34 -6.11
CA ILE A 139 -9.77 18.40 -5.13
C ILE A 139 -10.48 19.67 -5.60
N ASN A 140 -11.38 20.18 -4.77
CA ASN A 140 -12.19 21.34 -5.08
C ASN A 140 -11.50 22.64 -4.64
N PRO A 141 -11.37 23.66 -5.50
CA PRO A 141 -10.80 24.95 -5.11
C PRO A 141 -11.79 25.73 -4.23
N VAL A 142 -11.35 26.13 -3.02
CA VAL A 142 -12.14 26.94 -2.09
C VAL A 142 -11.45 28.28 -1.87
N GLY A 143 -12.02 29.35 -2.41
CA GLY A 143 -11.43 30.68 -2.33
C GLY A 143 -10.09 30.86 -3.05
N LEU A 144 -9.73 29.91 -3.91
CA LEU A 144 -8.51 29.97 -4.70
C LEU A 144 -8.66 31.03 -5.79
N LYS A 145 -7.72 31.96 -5.87
CA LYS A 145 -7.69 33.01 -6.89
C LYS A 145 -6.42 32.84 -7.72
N THR A 146 -6.57 32.78 -9.03
CA THR A 146 -5.44 32.81 -9.96
C THR A 146 -4.71 34.15 -9.85
N GLN A 147 -3.45 34.11 -9.49
CA GLN A 147 -2.63 35.31 -9.39
C GLN A 147 -2.00 35.62 -10.74
N LYS A 148 -2.29 36.81 -11.27
CA LYS A 148 -1.68 37.29 -12.52
C LYS A 148 -0.18 37.59 -12.28
N ASN A 149 0.63 37.37 -13.31
CA ASN A 149 2.08 37.60 -13.31
C ASN A 149 2.84 36.79 -12.24
N ARG A 150 2.29 35.64 -11.81
CA ARG A 150 2.91 34.74 -10.85
C ARG A 150 2.73 33.28 -11.26
N VAL A 151 3.48 32.42 -10.62
CA VAL A 151 3.28 30.97 -10.74
C VAL A 151 2.11 30.58 -9.84
N ASN A 152 1.22 29.75 -10.39
CA ASN A 152 0.05 29.24 -9.68
C ASN A 152 0.13 27.72 -9.60
N VAL A 153 -0.23 27.15 -8.46
CA VAL A 153 -0.34 25.71 -8.25
C VAL A 153 -1.79 25.35 -8.00
N LYS A 154 -2.26 24.36 -8.76
CA LYS A 154 -3.60 23.77 -8.60
C LYS A 154 -3.43 22.30 -8.28
N LEU A 155 -4.01 21.85 -7.18
CA LEU A 155 -4.16 20.45 -6.86
C LEU A 155 -5.42 19.93 -7.54
N GLU A 156 -5.34 18.82 -8.25
CA GLU A 156 -6.44 18.37 -9.11
C GLU A 156 -7.17 17.17 -8.54
N GLU A 157 -6.42 16.16 -8.19
CA GLU A 157 -6.96 14.87 -7.74
C GLU A 157 -6.14 14.30 -6.61
N VAL A 158 -6.80 13.51 -5.78
CA VAL A 158 -6.19 12.72 -4.71
C VAL A 158 -6.60 11.27 -4.86
N VAL A 159 -5.62 10.37 -4.69
CA VAL A 159 -5.84 8.93 -4.58
C VAL A 159 -5.30 8.49 -3.22
N ARG A 160 -6.15 7.82 -2.42
CA ARG A 160 -5.74 7.30 -1.12
C ARG A 160 -5.34 5.85 -1.24
N GLY A 161 -4.09 5.56 -0.95
CA GLY A 161 -3.57 4.21 -0.75
C GLY A 161 -3.64 3.78 0.71
N LYS A 162 -3.11 2.62 1.03
CA LYS A 162 -3.06 2.09 2.39
C LYS A 162 -2.14 2.93 3.29
N ASP A 163 -0.96 3.28 2.79
CA ASP A 163 0.11 3.94 3.56
C ASP A 163 0.55 5.28 2.95
N ALA A 164 -0.06 5.69 1.85
CA ALA A 164 0.29 6.90 1.11
C ALA A 164 -0.92 7.61 0.51
N ILE A 165 -0.81 8.93 0.39
CA ILE A 165 -1.72 9.78 -0.37
C ILE A 165 -0.97 10.25 -1.61
N TYR A 166 -1.56 10.03 -2.77
CA TYR A 166 -1.07 10.51 -4.07
C TYR A 166 -1.86 11.74 -4.47
N VAL A 167 -1.16 12.83 -4.75
CA VAL A 167 -1.77 14.10 -5.15
C VAL A 167 -1.30 14.46 -6.54
N ARG A 168 -2.22 14.58 -7.48
CA ARG A 168 -1.94 15.14 -8.81
C ARG A 168 -2.08 16.66 -8.77
N TYR A 169 -1.10 17.35 -9.33
CA TYR A 169 -1.07 18.81 -9.34
C TYR A 169 -0.67 19.38 -10.71
N GLN A 170 -0.99 20.65 -10.90
CA GLN A 170 -0.52 21.45 -12.02
C GLN A 170 0.18 22.70 -11.53
N VAL A 171 1.30 23.04 -12.17
CA VAL A 171 2.03 24.29 -11.98
C VAL A 171 1.89 25.12 -13.26
N THR A 172 1.22 26.26 -13.18
CA THR A 172 1.03 27.18 -14.32
C THR A 172 1.88 28.41 -14.10
N ASN A 173 2.80 28.68 -15.01
CA ASN A 173 3.64 29.87 -14.97
C ASN A 173 2.98 31.03 -15.73
N LEU A 174 2.33 31.94 -15.01
CA LEU A 174 1.79 33.18 -15.55
C LEU A 174 2.74 34.37 -15.36
N SER A 175 3.98 34.15 -14.93
CA SER A 175 5.01 35.17 -14.84
C SER A 175 5.67 35.42 -16.20
N THR A 176 6.57 36.38 -16.25
CA THR A 176 7.32 36.74 -17.47
C THR A 176 8.66 36.04 -17.59
N VAL A 177 9.04 35.22 -16.58
CA VAL A 177 10.32 34.50 -16.55
C VAL A 177 10.09 32.99 -16.42
N PRO A 178 10.97 32.13 -16.96
CA PRO A 178 10.88 30.71 -16.74
C PRO A 178 10.87 30.37 -15.25
N TYR A 179 10.11 29.35 -14.87
CA TYR A 179 10.02 28.86 -13.50
C TYR A 179 10.46 27.41 -13.43
N ARG A 180 11.41 27.10 -12.55
CA ARG A 180 11.85 25.72 -12.33
C ARG A 180 11.05 25.10 -11.21
N VAL A 181 10.31 24.03 -11.55
CA VAL A 181 9.59 23.18 -10.61
C VAL A 181 10.59 22.21 -10.00
N VAL A 182 10.65 22.15 -8.68
CA VAL A 182 11.40 21.13 -7.93
C VAL A 182 10.42 20.25 -7.17
N ALA A 183 10.88 19.08 -6.72
CA ALA A 183 10.08 18.19 -5.90
C ALA A 183 9.53 18.95 -4.68
N PRO A 184 8.18 18.99 -4.50
CA PRO A 184 7.57 19.77 -3.43
C PRO A 184 7.86 19.17 -2.07
N GLU A 185 8.09 20.04 -1.08
CA GLU A 185 8.11 19.66 0.33
C GLU A 185 6.67 19.58 0.85
N ALA A 186 6.40 18.62 1.72
CA ALA A 186 5.09 18.42 2.33
C ALA A 186 5.14 18.56 3.85
N SER A 187 4.12 19.18 4.43
CA SER A 187 3.94 19.28 5.88
C SER A 187 2.46 19.23 6.28
N VAL A 188 2.20 18.77 7.49
CA VAL A 188 0.89 18.92 8.16
C VAL A 188 0.89 20.24 8.91
N LEU A 189 -0.22 20.97 8.80
CA LEU A 189 -0.48 22.16 9.59
C LEU A 189 -1.40 21.81 10.76
N THR A 190 -0.92 22.03 11.97
CA THR A 190 -1.69 21.87 13.21
C THR A 190 -1.78 23.20 13.93
N THR A 191 -2.90 23.43 14.62
CA THR A 191 -3.05 24.60 15.49
C THR A 191 -3.08 24.15 16.94
N ASN A 192 -2.53 24.99 17.83
CA ASN A 192 -2.49 24.71 19.27
C ASN A 192 -3.83 25.01 19.96
N GLU A 193 -4.82 25.51 19.23
CA GLU A 193 -6.13 25.82 19.80
C GLU A 193 -7.04 24.61 19.79
N SER A 194 -7.68 24.36 20.92
CA SER A 194 -8.66 23.28 21.09
C SER A 194 -9.99 23.52 20.35
N ALA A 195 -10.11 24.64 19.64
CA ALA A 195 -11.25 24.93 18.79
C ALA A 195 -11.15 24.14 17.50
N PRO A 196 -12.19 23.39 17.12
CA PRO A 196 -12.20 22.74 15.82
C PRO A 196 -12.06 23.83 14.74
N LEU A 197 -10.98 23.77 13.98
CA LEU A 197 -10.88 24.54 12.75
C LEU A 197 -12.14 24.21 11.95
N GLY A 198 -12.94 25.20 11.61
CA GLY A 198 -14.03 25.04 10.65
C GLY A 198 -13.42 24.75 9.27
N LEU A 199 -12.74 23.62 9.16
CA LEU A 199 -12.12 23.19 7.93
C LEU A 199 -13.22 23.01 6.87
N PRO A 200 -12.99 23.49 5.65
CA PRO A 200 -13.84 23.17 4.53
C PRO A 200 -13.92 21.65 4.36
N ALA A 201 -14.85 21.22 3.50
CA ALA A 201 -14.99 19.79 3.18
C ALA A 201 -13.66 19.15 2.78
N VAL A 202 -13.52 17.86 3.07
CA VAL A 202 -12.40 17.02 2.61
C VAL A 202 -12.22 17.20 1.10
N ASN A 203 -10.99 17.04 0.62
CA ASN A 203 -10.61 17.26 -0.78
C ASN A 203 -10.84 18.71 -1.24
N SER A 204 -10.40 19.65 -0.41
CA SER A 204 -10.49 21.07 -0.74
C SER A 204 -9.13 21.74 -0.73
N GLN A 205 -8.75 22.38 -1.84
CA GLN A 205 -7.59 23.28 -1.90
C GLN A 205 -8.00 24.69 -1.44
N LEU A 206 -7.26 25.22 -0.46
CA LEU A 206 -7.59 26.50 0.18
C LEU A 206 -6.83 27.66 -0.47
N GLY A 207 -7.56 28.77 -0.70
CA GLY A 207 -6.95 30.04 -1.08
C GLY A 207 -6.31 30.73 0.14
N THR A 208 -5.37 31.66 -0.13
CA THR A 208 -4.62 32.40 0.89
C THR A 208 -5.51 33.10 1.93
N ALA A 209 -6.66 33.61 1.54
CA ALA A 209 -7.61 34.26 2.44
C ALA A 209 -8.17 33.34 3.56
N TYR A 210 -8.15 32.03 3.37
CA TYR A 210 -8.49 31.06 4.40
C TYR A 210 -7.33 30.85 5.36
N ILE A 211 -6.14 30.79 4.81
CA ILE A 211 -4.90 30.49 5.53
C ILE A 211 -4.51 31.65 6.45
N ASP A 212 -4.66 32.88 5.98
CA ASP A 212 -4.38 34.10 6.76
C ASP A 212 -5.28 34.24 8.01
N ARG A 213 -6.39 33.49 8.07
CA ARG A 213 -7.28 33.44 9.22
C ARG A 213 -6.92 32.34 10.22
N LEU A 214 -6.02 31.43 9.85
CA LEU A 214 -5.60 30.37 10.78
C LEU A 214 -4.67 30.98 11.84
N PRO A 215 -4.89 30.69 13.13
CA PRO A 215 -3.94 31.04 14.16
C PRO A 215 -2.60 30.34 13.85
N SER A 216 -1.49 31.01 14.04
CA SER A 216 -0.12 30.59 13.71
C SER A 216 0.06 29.05 13.68
N PRO A 217 -0.01 28.41 12.51
CA PRO A 217 -0.01 26.96 12.46
C PRO A 217 1.39 26.42 12.74
N ASN A 218 1.46 25.39 13.55
CA ASN A 218 2.67 24.59 13.69
C ASN A 218 2.82 23.70 12.44
N ARG A 219 4.02 23.67 11.86
CA ARG A 219 4.34 22.87 10.67
C ARG A 219 5.11 21.64 11.10
N GLN A 220 4.55 20.46 10.77
CA GLN A 220 5.20 19.19 10.97
C GLN A 220 5.57 18.61 9.60
N PRO A 221 6.86 18.49 9.26
CA PRO A 221 7.28 17.89 7.99
C PRO A 221 6.76 16.46 7.85
N ILE A 222 6.42 16.08 6.62
CA ILE A 222 5.99 14.73 6.25
C ILE A 222 6.94 14.20 5.20
N GLU A 223 7.17 12.90 5.28
CA GLU A 223 7.97 12.18 4.30
C GLU A 223 7.30 12.18 2.93
N VAL A 224 8.02 12.69 1.93
CA VAL A 224 7.68 12.56 0.52
C VAL A 224 8.26 11.24 0.04
N LEU A 225 7.37 10.29 -0.31
CA LEU A 225 7.76 8.95 -0.73
C LEU A 225 8.18 8.92 -2.20
N HIS A 226 7.51 9.73 -3.02
CA HIS A 226 7.77 9.83 -4.46
C HIS A 226 7.32 11.19 -4.99
N SER A 227 8.03 11.69 -6.00
CA SER A 227 7.64 12.89 -6.74
C SER A 227 8.01 12.72 -8.20
N GLU A 228 7.05 12.94 -9.08
CA GLU A 228 7.23 12.93 -10.52
C GLU A 228 6.79 14.29 -11.09
N ILE A 229 7.61 14.87 -11.95
CA ILE A 229 7.41 16.18 -12.55
C ILE A 229 7.49 16.00 -14.06
N GLY A 230 6.45 16.40 -14.78
CA GLY A 230 6.40 16.24 -16.24
C GLY A 230 7.38 17.15 -16.97
N GLU A 231 7.45 18.44 -16.61
CA GLU A 231 8.39 19.41 -17.18
C GLU A 231 8.94 20.26 -16.03
N GLU A 232 10.25 20.19 -15.81
CA GLU A 232 10.89 20.92 -14.71
C GLU A 232 10.98 22.43 -15.00
N ASP A 233 11.36 22.83 -16.22
CA ASP A 233 11.53 24.21 -16.60
C ASP A 233 10.29 24.72 -17.35
N VAL A 234 9.36 25.34 -16.62
CA VAL A 234 8.08 25.83 -17.14
C VAL A 234 8.23 27.24 -17.72
N ALA A 235 8.16 27.36 -19.03
CA ALA A 235 8.20 28.65 -19.72
C ALA A 235 7.00 29.55 -19.38
N PRO A 236 7.09 30.89 -19.55
CA PRO A 236 5.95 31.80 -19.40
C PRO A 236 4.73 31.37 -20.20
N GLY A 237 3.57 31.36 -19.55
CA GLY A 237 2.30 30.91 -20.14
C GLY A 237 2.11 29.41 -20.27
N ARG A 238 3.07 28.58 -19.85
CA ARG A 238 3.00 27.11 -19.91
C ARG A 238 2.57 26.52 -18.58
N THR A 239 2.15 25.24 -18.65
CA THR A 239 1.73 24.45 -17.50
C THR A 239 2.48 23.13 -17.50
N SER A 240 2.99 22.73 -16.34
CA SER A 240 3.53 21.40 -16.07
C SER A 240 2.62 20.67 -15.09
N ALA A 241 2.46 19.38 -15.28
CA ALA A 241 1.75 18.51 -14.35
C ALA A 241 2.74 17.62 -13.58
N GLY A 242 2.34 17.20 -12.40
CA GLY A 242 3.15 16.26 -11.61
C GLY A 242 2.30 15.46 -10.63
N VAL A 243 2.93 14.47 -10.03
CA VAL A 243 2.36 13.62 -9.00
C VAL A 243 3.29 13.63 -7.79
N LEU A 244 2.70 13.73 -6.61
CA LEU A 244 3.38 13.68 -5.33
C LEU A 244 2.77 12.57 -4.49
N ALA A 245 3.58 11.67 -3.96
CA ALA A 245 3.17 10.69 -2.96
C ALA A 245 3.73 11.07 -1.60
N ILE A 246 2.87 11.20 -0.60
CA ILE A 246 3.20 11.50 0.79
C ILE A 246 2.77 10.37 1.70
N LYS A 247 3.50 10.16 2.79
CA LYS A 247 3.13 9.17 3.81
C LYS A 247 1.90 9.63 4.58
N ILE A 248 0.92 8.74 4.76
CA ILE A 248 -0.24 9.01 5.62
C ILE A 248 0.22 9.05 7.07
N LYS A 249 -0.17 10.10 7.80
CA LYS A 249 0.10 10.22 9.23
C LYS A 249 -1.13 9.81 10.07
N ASP A 250 -2.31 10.21 9.64
CA ASP A 250 -3.58 9.95 10.31
C ASP A 250 -4.69 9.72 9.29
N SER A 251 -5.70 8.94 9.65
CA SER A 251 -6.89 8.67 8.82
C SER A 251 -7.95 9.78 8.88
N THR A 252 -7.73 10.82 9.68
CA THR A 252 -8.64 11.96 9.83
C THR A 252 -8.33 13.05 8.79
N PRO A 253 -9.33 13.81 8.34
CA PRO A 253 -9.11 14.94 7.44
C PRO A 253 -8.08 15.90 8.04
N THR A 254 -7.00 16.11 7.31
CA THR A 254 -5.84 16.84 7.80
C THR A 254 -5.49 17.98 6.82
N LEU A 255 -5.06 19.11 7.36
CA LEU A 255 -4.60 20.24 6.55
C LEU A 255 -3.14 20.05 6.16
N TYR A 256 -2.92 19.83 4.88
CA TYR A 256 -1.59 19.68 4.29
C TYR A 256 -1.12 20.97 3.63
N GLN A 257 0.17 21.22 3.70
CA GLN A 257 0.85 22.27 2.95
C GLN A 257 1.92 21.66 2.05
N PHE A 258 1.91 22.06 0.80
CA PHE A 258 2.89 21.70 -0.21
C PHE A 258 3.64 22.96 -0.64
N VAL A 259 4.97 22.92 -0.62
CA VAL A 259 5.84 24.03 -1.00
C VAL A 259 6.59 23.64 -2.26
N PHE A 260 6.30 24.33 -3.36
CA PHE A 260 6.93 24.18 -4.66
C PHE A 260 8.00 25.27 -4.82
N GLY A 261 9.19 24.89 -5.26
CA GLY A 261 10.32 25.81 -5.40
C GLY A 261 11.35 25.65 -4.27
N SER A 262 12.49 26.28 -4.43
CA SER A 262 13.60 26.27 -3.47
C SER A 262 13.90 27.69 -3.00
N ASP A 263 14.82 27.83 -2.02
CA ASP A 263 15.31 29.14 -1.54
C ASP A 263 15.84 30.05 -2.65
N LYS A 264 16.23 29.47 -3.79
CA LYS A 264 16.72 30.22 -4.97
C LYS A 264 15.61 30.62 -5.94
N VAL A 265 14.42 30.05 -5.82
CA VAL A 265 13.26 30.31 -6.65
C VAL A 265 12.09 30.60 -5.72
N SER A 266 11.40 31.72 -5.89
CA SER A 266 10.29 32.11 -5.03
C SER A 266 9.33 30.96 -4.80
N PRO A 267 9.16 30.46 -3.56
CA PRO A 267 8.35 29.31 -3.27
C PRO A 267 6.87 29.60 -3.57
N VAL A 268 6.20 28.65 -4.18
CA VAL A 268 4.74 28.68 -4.34
C VAL A 268 4.13 27.66 -3.41
N VAL A 269 3.15 28.10 -2.64
CA VAL A 269 2.53 27.28 -1.60
C VAL A 269 1.12 26.89 -2.02
N ALA A 270 0.81 25.61 -1.93
CA ALA A 270 -0.55 25.08 -2.02
C ALA A 270 -0.93 24.43 -0.69
N GLN A 271 -2.18 24.60 -0.25
CA GLN A 271 -2.68 24.00 0.97
C GLN A 271 -4.01 23.33 0.69
N ALA A 272 -4.22 22.15 1.26
CA ALA A 272 -5.44 21.38 1.06
C ALA A 272 -5.82 20.59 2.32
N VAL A 273 -7.12 20.40 2.49
CA VAL A 273 -7.69 19.43 3.42
C VAL A 273 -7.85 18.12 2.67
N LEU A 274 -7.09 17.10 3.06
CA LEU A 274 -7.10 15.79 2.43
C LEU A 274 -7.43 14.69 3.43
#